data_9aaf3f8679e326f8e9327fd7a9347858
#
_entry.id   9aaf3f8679e326f8e9327fd7a9347858
#
_cell.length_a   1.000
_cell.length_b   1.000
_cell.length_c   1.000
_cell.angle_alpha   90.00
_cell.angle_beta   90.00
_cell.angle_gamma   90.00
#
_symmetry.space_group_name_H-M   'P 1'
#
loop_
_entity.id
_entity.type
_entity.pdbx_description
1 polymer ?
#
loop_
_entity_poly.entity_id
_entity_poly.type
_entity_poly.pdbx_seq_one_letter_code
_entity_poly.pdbx_strand_id
1 'polypeptide(L)'
;MKKIIIVLLSTVALCSCVSSSSIVDYKGDKVDIELKNNSISAELISVQDEELIVVYMKIVSQFYQAYKIGSVKFKDIKSISAQPYDNTAKSSVLYFQIIPAAIVGIVAASYSESSSAILLAPILMIPGLITYLIYNSAMPEPLVWDNSMPVTLLNEFRLYARVPYALSDEQLSELLKLYYQDKIETLK
;
A
#
# COMPACT_ATOMS: atom_id res chain seq x y z
N MET A 1 -11.92 -0.84 -37.06
CA MET A 1 -11.21 -1.78 -36.16
C MET A 1 -9.72 -1.47 -35.97
N LYS A 2 -8.92 -1.22 -37.02
CA LYS A 2 -7.47 -0.91 -36.86
C LYS A 2 -7.15 0.30 -35.95
N LYS A 3 -7.96 1.37 -35.97
CA LYS A 3 -7.75 2.56 -35.12
C LYS A 3 -8.00 2.31 -33.62
N ILE A 4 -8.88 1.39 -33.27
CA ILE A 4 -9.18 1.02 -31.87
C ILE A 4 -8.04 0.22 -31.26
N ILE A 5 -7.40 -0.67 -32.04
CA ILE A 5 -6.26 -1.48 -31.60
C ILE A 5 -5.04 -0.59 -31.32
N ILE A 6 -4.82 0.45 -32.10
CA ILE A 6 -3.70 1.40 -31.89
C ILE A 6 -3.90 2.20 -30.59
N VAL A 7 -5.12 2.62 -30.28
CA VAL A 7 -5.43 3.34 -29.04
C VAL A 7 -5.26 2.43 -27.82
N LEU A 8 -5.67 1.16 -27.92
CA LEU A 8 -5.46 0.17 -26.83
C LEU A 8 -3.98 -0.14 -26.61
N LEU A 9 -3.18 -0.26 -27.66
CA LEU A 9 -1.73 -0.51 -27.55
C LEU A 9 -0.98 0.71 -26.99
N SER A 10 -1.40 1.94 -27.31
CA SER A 10 -0.77 3.15 -26.77
C SER A 10 -1.06 3.36 -25.28
N THR A 11 -2.24 2.96 -24.78
CA THR A 11 -2.56 3.02 -23.35
C THR A 11 -1.77 2.00 -22.53
N VAL A 12 -1.48 0.82 -23.07
CA VAL A 12 -0.66 -0.20 -22.39
C VAL A 12 0.82 0.23 -22.33
N ALA A 13 1.34 0.90 -23.37
CA ALA A 13 2.74 1.35 -23.41
C ALA A 13 3.05 2.51 -22.46
N LEU A 14 2.05 3.29 -22.04
CA LEU A 14 2.25 4.42 -21.12
C LEU A 14 2.34 3.99 -19.64
N CYS A 15 2.00 2.74 -19.31
CA CYS A 15 2.06 2.22 -17.94
C CYS A 15 3.44 1.63 -17.53
N SER A 16 4.44 1.61 -18.42
CA SER A 16 5.70 0.88 -18.18
C SER A 16 6.92 1.71 -17.83
N CYS A 17 6.77 3.00 -17.52
CA CYS A 17 7.89 3.80 -17.03
C CYS A 17 7.91 3.80 -15.49
N VAL A 18 8.43 2.73 -14.89
CA VAL A 18 8.86 2.74 -13.50
C VAL A 18 10.30 3.21 -13.45
N SER A 19 10.50 4.46 -13.06
CA SER A 19 11.83 4.99 -12.75
C SER A 19 12.37 4.32 -11.49
N SER A 20 13.67 4.02 -11.45
CA SER A 20 14.37 3.56 -10.26
C SER A 20 14.21 4.60 -9.15
N SER A 21 13.39 4.30 -8.16
CA SER A 21 13.15 5.17 -7.03
C SER A 21 14.29 5.06 -6.02
N SER A 22 14.69 6.20 -5.46
CA SER A 22 15.55 6.24 -4.28
C SER A 22 14.83 5.58 -3.09
N ILE A 23 15.57 5.23 -2.04
CA ILE A 23 15.00 4.66 -0.80
C ILE A 23 13.87 5.53 -0.22
N VAL A 24 13.86 6.81 -0.56
CA VAL A 24 12.86 7.82 -0.16
C VAL A 24 11.50 7.61 -0.83
N ASP A 25 11.49 7.10 -2.06
CA ASP A 25 10.27 6.94 -2.86
C ASP A 25 9.61 5.56 -2.69
N TYR A 26 10.34 4.59 -2.13
CA TYR A 26 9.79 3.27 -1.84
C TYR A 26 9.07 3.29 -0.50
N LYS A 27 7.82 2.86 -0.48
CA LYS A 27 7.05 2.71 0.77
C LYS A 27 7.01 1.25 1.17
N GLY A 28 7.26 0.99 2.45
CA GLY A 28 7.02 -0.32 3.05
C GLY A 28 5.53 -0.58 3.21
N ASP A 29 5.18 -1.82 3.50
CA ASP A 29 3.80 -2.16 3.74
C ASP A 29 3.29 -1.62 5.08
N LYS A 30 1.98 -1.40 5.14
CA LYS A 30 1.32 -0.98 6.35
C LYS A 30 1.23 -2.15 7.32
N VAL A 31 1.66 -1.92 8.56
CA VAL A 31 1.51 -2.86 9.66
C VAL A 31 0.65 -2.27 10.77
N ASP A 32 -0.23 -3.09 11.29
CA ASP A 32 -0.97 -2.78 12.50
C ASP A 32 -0.36 -3.60 13.64
N ILE A 33 0.20 -2.92 14.63
CA ILE A 33 0.95 -3.50 15.75
C ILE A 33 0.16 -3.26 17.02
N GLU A 34 -0.22 -4.33 17.70
CA GLU A 34 -0.78 -4.28 19.05
C GLU A 34 0.34 -4.43 20.07
N LEU A 35 0.54 -3.40 20.87
CA LEU A 35 1.47 -3.38 22.00
C LEU A 35 0.73 -3.74 23.29
N LYS A 36 1.47 -3.84 24.38
CA LYS A 36 0.88 -4.12 25.71
C LYS A 36 -0.16 -3.09 26.15
N ASN A 37 0.05 -1.83 25.80
CA ASN A 37 -0.75 -0.70 26.31
C ASN A 37 -1.50 0.08 25.22
N ASN A 38 -1.12 -0.07 23.96
CA ASN A 38 -1.73 0.64 22.84
C ASN A 38 -1.63 -0.15 21.55
N SER A 39 -2.26 0.36 20.50
CA SER A 39 -2.09 -0.14 19.13
C SER A 39 -1.61 1.00 18.23
N ILE A 40 -0.76 0.68 17.29
CA ILE A 40 -0.25 1.62 16.31
C ILE A 40 -0.39 1.06 14.91
N SER A 41 -0.77 1.94 13.99
CA SER A 41 -0.73 1.67 12.57
C SER A 41 0.46 2.42 11.98
N ALA A 42 1.35 1.70 11.33
CA ALA A 42 2.65 2.20 10.92
C ALA A 42 3.07 1.63 9.57
N GLU A 43 4.03 2.26 8.93
CA GLU A 43 4.74 1.71 7.80
C GLU A 43 5.96 0.94 8.29
N LEU A 44 6.15 -0.29 7.84
CA LEU A 44 7.29 -1.12 8.22
C LEU A 44 8.53 -0.71 7.40
N ILE A 45 9.54 -0.21 8.09
CA ILE A 45 10.80 0.20 7.46
C ILE A 45 11.79 -0.95 7.39
N SER A 46 12.03 -1.62 8.54
CA SER A 46 12.99 -2.72 8.62
C SER A 46 12.66 -3.64 9.79
N VAL A 47 13.06 -4.91 9.64
CA VAL A 47 13.01 -5.92 10.71
C VAL A 47 14.44 -6.23 11.12
N GLN A 48 14.82 -5.83 12.32
CA GLN A 48 16.11 -6.11 12.91
C GLN A 48 16.02 -7.33 13.83
N ASP A 49 17.13 -7.74 14.44
CA ASP A 49 17.21 -9.00 15.19
C ASP A 49 16.24 -9.09 16.37
N GLU A 50 15.98 -7.98 17.06
CA GLU A 50 15.11 -7.93 18.24
C GLU A 50 14.03 -6.83 18.17
N GLU A 51 13.98 -6.05 17.08
CA GLU A 51 13.06 -4.93 16.97
C GLU A 51 12.60 -4.67 15.53
N LEU A 52 11.43 -4.04 15.43
CA LEU A 52 10.90 -3.48 14.19
C LEU A 52 11.20 -1.98 14.16
N ILE A 53 11.67 -1.49 13.03
CA ILE A 53 11.76 -0.07 12.75
C ILE A 53 10.55 0.32 11.90
N VAL A 54 9.78 1.29 12.38
CA VAL A 54 8.52 1.70 11.76
C VAL A 54 8.42 3.21 11.63
N VAL A 55 7.66 3.68 10.65
CA VAL A 55 7.22 5.07 10.58
C VAL A 55 5.75 5.13 10.94
N TYR A 56 5.43 5.88 11.97
CA TYR A 56 4.08 6.02 12.49
C TYR A 56 3.67 7.49 12.57
N MET A 57 2.37 7.71 12.56
CA MET A 57 1.81 9.06 12.70
C MET A 57 1.64 9.41 14.18
N LYS A 58 2.31 10.46 14.63
CA LYS A 58 2.20 10.98 15.99
C LYS A 58 1.37 12.28 15.99
N ILE A 59 0.34 12.31 16.81
CA ILE A 59 -0.40 13.55 17.07
C ILE A 59 0.44 14.42 18.00
N VAL A 60 0.96 15.51 17.47
CA VAL A 60 1.82 16.44 18.23
C VAL A 60 0.98 17.52 18.91
N SER A 61 -0.12 17.95 18.26
CA SER A 61 -1.11 18.87 18.82
C SER A 61 -2.47 18.62 18.17
N GLN A 62 -3.51 19.29 18.67
CA GLN A 62 -4.88 19.15 18.15
C GLN A 62 -5.00 19.42 16.63
N PHE A 63 -4.05 20.17 16.05
CA PHE A 63 -4.05 20.54 14.62
C PHE A 63 -2.81 20.09 13.87
N TYR A 64 -1.87 19.41 14.53
CA TYR A 64 -0.62 19.03 13.92
C TYR A 64 -0.28 17.56 14.16
N GLN A 65 -0.14 16.85 13.06
CA GLN A 65 0.29 15.45 13.01
C GLN A 65 1.65 15.39 12.31
N ALA A 66 2.55 14.59 12.81
CA ALA A 66 3.87 14.38 12.22
C ALA A 66 4.16 12.89 12.09
N TYR A 67 4.76 12.51 10.99
CA TYR A 67 5.34 11.17 10.86
C TYR A 67 6.64 11.09 11.64
N LYS A 68 6.81 10.02 12.40
CA LYS A 68 7.97 9.79 13.26
C LYS A 68 8.48 8.38 13.06
N ILE A 69 9.80 8.21 13.18
CA ILE A 69 10.44 6.90 13.20
C ILE A 69 10.46 6.39 14.64
N GLY A 70 9.96 5.17 14.80
CA GLY A 70 10.00 4.49 16.08
C GLY A 70 10.58 3.09 15.98
N SER A 71 11.08 2.57 17.08
CA SER A 71 11.43 1.16 17.24
C SER A 71 10.48 0.45 18.20
N VAL A 72 10.11 -0.77 17.86
CA VAL A 72 9.25 -1.63 18.67
C VAL A 72 9.99 -2.92 18.94
N LYS A 73 10.27 -3.22 20.19
CA LYS A 73 10.94 -4.48 20.57
C LYS A 73 9.97 -5.65 20.44
N PHE A 74 10.41 -6.76 19.91
CA PHE A 74 9.59 -7.98 19.73
C PHE A 74 8.87 -8.41 21.02
N LYS A 75 9.53 -8.30 22.17
CA LYS A 75 8.95 -8.65 23.49
C LYS A 75 7.78 -7.77 23.95
N ASP A 76 7.60 -6.60 23.31
CA ASP A 76 6.53 -5.65 23.64
C ASP A 76 5.33 -5.78 22.68
N ILE A 77 5.47 -6.59 21.63
CA ILE A 77 4.43 -6.86 20.64
C ILE A 77 3.51 -7.98 21.17
N LYS A 78 2.22 -7.77 21.13
CA LYS A 78 1.19 -8.81 21.34
C LYS A 78 0.79 -9.46 20.04
N SER A 79 0.53 -8.64 19.04
CA SER A 79 0.20 -9.09 17.69
C SER A 79 0.66 -8.08 16.67
N ILE A 80 0.95 -8.54 15.47
CA ILE A 80 1.25 -7.71 14.30
C ILE A 80 0.57 -8.31 13.09
N SER A 81 -0.02 -7.46 12.27
CA SER A 81 -0.54 -7.85 10.97
C SER A 81 0.03 -6.92 9.89
N ALA A 82 0.59 -7.50 8.83
CA ALA A 82 1.01 -6.77 7.65
C ALA A 82 -0.10 -6.82 6.61
N GLN A 83 -0.53 -5.64 6.16
CA GLN A 83 -1.43 -5.52 5.03
C GLN A 83 -0.62 -4.97 3.86
N PRO A 84 -0.63 -5.64 2.68
CA PRO A 84 0.06 -5.12 1.51
C PRO A 84 -0.37 -3.67 1.26
N TYR A 85 0.59 -2.77 1.23
CA TYR A 85 0.33 -1.32 1.06
C TYR A 85 -0.29 -1.00 -0.30
N ASP A 86 -0.19 -1.90 -1.26
CA ASP A 86 -0.56 -1.62 -2.65
C ASP A 86 -2.07 -1.71 -2.94
N ASN A 87 -2.84 -0.88 -2.24
CA ASN A 87 -4.19 -0.53 -2.70
C ASN A 87 -4.18 0.46 -3.89
N THR A 88 -2.99 0.96 -4.28
CA THR A 88 -2.89 1.99 -5.32
C THR A 88 -3.29 1.44 -6.67
N ALA A 89 -2.86 0.24 -7.02
CA ALA A 89 -3.26 -0.41 -8.27
C ALA A 89 -4.75 -0.73 -8.29
N LYS A 90 -5.31 -1.24 -7.18
CA LYS A 90 -6.73 -1.53 -7.03
C LYS A 90 -7.58 -0.27 -7.12
N SER A 91 -7.20 0.79 -6.43
CA SER A 91 -7.89 2.09 -6.53
C SER A 91 -7.73 2.73 -7.89
N SER A 92 -6.57 2.59 -8.54
CA SER A 92 -6.36 3.07 -9.91
C SER A 92 -7.31 2.40 -10.90
N VAL A 93 -7.49 1.09 -10.84
CA VAL A 93 -8.46 0.37 -11.70
C VAL A 93 -9.88 0.91 -11.45
N LEU A 94 -10.26 1.11 -10.19
CA LEU A 94 -11.56 1.64 -9.84
C LEU A 94 -11.77 3.05 -10.42
N TYR A 95 -10.85 3.97 -10.17
CA TYR A 95 -10.98 5.38 -10.55
C TYR A 95 -10.78 5.63 -12.04
N PHE A 96 -9.91 4.91 -12.72
CA PHE A 96 -9.56 5.17 -14.12
C PHE A 96 -10.27 4.26 -15.12
N GLN A 97 -10.82 3.14 -14.69
CA GLN A 97 -11.49 2.21 -15.60
C GLN A 97 -12.97 2.03 -15.26
N ILE A 98 -13.30 1.69 -14.03
CA ILE A 98 -14.69 1.32 -13.66
C ILE A 98 -15.57 2.56 -13.56
N ILE A 99 -15.17 3.58 -12.82
CA ILE A 99 -15.99 4.78 -12.62
C ILE A 99 -16.23 5.54 -13.93
N PRO A 100 -15.23 5.86 -14.77
CA PRO A 100 -15.47 6.52 -16.05
C PRO A 100 -16.35 5.70 -16.99
N ALA A 101 -16.16 4.38 -17.06
CA ALA A 101 -17.00 3.51 -17.87
C ALA A 101 -18.48 3.55 -17.43
N ALA A 102 -18.72 3.54 -16.11
CA ALA A 102 -20.07 3.68 -15.55
C ALA A 102 -20.69 5.03 -15.92
N ILE A 103 -19.95 6.14 -15.77
CA ILE A 103 -20.42 7.49 -16.11
C ILE A 103 -20.76 7.57 -17.60
N VAL A 104 -19.87 7.10 -18.49
CA VAL A 104 -20.12 7.10 -19.94
C VAL A 104 -21.38 6.28 -20.27
N GLY A 105 -21.54 5.13 -19.62
CA GLY A 105 -22.73 4.29 -19.84
C GLY A 105 -24.03 4.97 -19.39
N ILE A 106 -24.03 5.64 -18.23
CA ILE A 106 -25.20 6.38 -17.73
C ILE A 106 -25.54 7.55 -18.67
N VAL A 107 -24.51 8.31 -19.08
CA VAL A 107 -24.68 9.43 -20.01
C VAL A 107 -25.24 8.93 -21.36
N ALA A 108 -24.66 7.88 -21.93
CA ALA A 108 -25.14 7.30 -23.17
C ALA A 108 -26.59 6.82 -23.06
N ALA A 109 -26.97 6.19 -21.95
CA ALA A 109 -28.34 5.77 -21.70
C ALA A 109 -29.33 6.95 -21.58
N SER A 110 -28.86 8.08 -21.02
CA SER A 110 -29.69 9.27 -20.85
C SER A 110 -30.00 10.04 -22.14
N TYR A 111 -29.09 9.94 -23.13
CA TYR A 111 -29.23 10.62 -24.44
C TYR A 111 -29.73 9.71 -25.56
N SER A 112 -29.87 8.42 -25.34
CA SER A 112 -30.31 7.46 -26.35
C SER A 112 -31.74 7.01 -26.11
N GLU A 113 -32.58 7.13 -27.13
CA GLU A 113 -33.92 6.53 -27.14
C GLU A 113 -33.87 4.98 -27.30
N SER A 114 -32.68 4.43 -27.55
CA SER A 114 -32.47 3.00 -27.77
C SER A 114 -32.11 2.28 -26.48
N SER A 115 -32.86 1.25 -26.13
CA SER A 115 -32.58 0.34 -25.01
C SER A 115 -31.21 -0.32 -25.08
N SER A 116 -30.57 -0.39 -26.24
CA SER A 116 -29.23 -0.94 -26.43
C SER A 116 -28.12 -0.09 -25.79
N ALA A 117 -28.34 1.21 -25.57
CA ALA A 117 -27.39 2.08 -24.91
C ALA A 117 -27.18 1.72 -23.42
N ILE A 118 -28.19 1.15 -22.77
CA ILE A 118 -28.12 0.68 -21.38
C ILE A 118 -27.10 -0.47 -21.23
N LEU A 119 -26.91 -1.29 -22.28
CA LEU A 119 -25.96 -2.39 -22.26
C LEU A 119 -24.51 -1.95 -22.44
N LEU A 120 -24.29 -0.69 -22.84
CA LEU A 120 -22.92 -0.19 -23.09
C LEU A 120 -22.12 -0.06 -21.79
N ALA A 121 -22.73 0.38 -20.71
CA ALA A 121 -22.07 0.53 -19.40
C ALA A 121 -21.47 -0.80 -18.89
N PRO A 122 -22.23 -1.90 -18.77
CA PRO A 122 -21.68 -3.18 -18.35
C PRO A 122 -20.55 -3.65 -19.26
N ILE A 123 -20.69 -3.51 -20.58
CA ILE A 123 -19.66 -3.95 -21.54
C ILE A 123 -18.35 -3.18 -21.33
N LEU A 124 -18.42 -1.86 -21.13
CA LEU A 124 -17.23 -1.03 -20.88
C LEU A 124 -16.58 -1.29 -19.50
N MET A 125 -17.38 -1.75 -18.53
CA MET A 125 -16.86 -2.08 -17.19
C MET A 125 -16.18 -3.45 -17.11
N ILE A 126 -16.48 -4.39 -18.01
CA ILE A 126 -15.97 -5.77 -17.96
C ILE A 126 -14.44 -5.83 -17.84
N PRO A 127 -13.62 -5.13 -18.67
CA PRO A 127 -12.18 -5.19 -18.55
C PRO A 127 -11.68 -4.71 -17.18
N GLY A 128 -12.26 -3.64 -16.66
CA GLY A 128 -11.93 -3.11 -15.34
C GLY A 128 -12.30 -4.07 -14.21
N LEU A 129 -13.47 -4.71 -14.30
CA LEU A 129 -13.90 -5.70 -13.32
C LEU A 129 -13.01 -6.96 -13.33
N ILE A 130 -12.64 -7.45 -14.51
CA ILE A 130 -11.71 -8.59 -14.63
C ILE A 130 -10.37 -8.25 -14.00
N THR A 131 -9.80 -7.08 -14.33
CA THR A 131 -8.54 -6.62 -13.75
C THR A 131 -8.65 -6.49 -12.23
N TYR A 132 -9.74 -5.93 -11.73
CA TYR A 132 -10.00 -5.80 -10.30
C TYR A 132 -10.07 -7.17 -9.59
N LEU A 133 -10.78 -8.14 -10.19
CA LEU A 133 -10.88 -9.50 -9.65
C LEU A 133 -9.54 -10.23 -9.64
N ILE A 134 -8.75 -10.10 -10.72
CA ILE A 134 -7.39 -10.67 -10.77
C ILE A 134 -6.52 -10.06 -9.67
N TYR A 135 -6.54 -8.74 -9.51
CA TYR A 135 -5.79 -8.06 -8.45
C TYR A 135 -6.22 -8.51 -7.06
N ASN A 136 -7.54 -8.63 -6.85
CA ASN A 136 -8.07 -9.04 -5.54
C ASN A 136 -7.75 -10.50 -5.20
N SER A 137 -7.69 -11.40 -6.19
CA SER A 137 -7.33 -12.81 -5.98
C SER A 137 -5.83 -13.05 -5.94
N ALA A 138 -5.02 -12.13 -6.51
CA ALA A 138 -3.56 -12.22 -6.47
C ALA A 138 -2.94 -11.55 -5.24
N MET A 139 -3.73 -10.79 -4.44
CA MET A 139 -3.22 -10.23 -3.19
C MET A 139 -2.92 -11.35 -2.20
N PRO A 140 -1.71 -11.39 -1.66
CA PRO A 140 -1.38 -12.32 -0.59
C PRO A 140 -2.27 -12.05 0.62
N GLU A 141 -2.61 -13.13 1.34
CA GLU A 141 -3.27 -12.98 2.64
C GLU A 141 -2.41 -12.13 3.57
N PRO A 142 -3.02 -11.28 4.42
CA PRO A 142 -2.25 -10.52 5.39
C PRO A 142 -1.47 -11.46 6.29
N LEU A 143 -0.16 -11.22 6.41
CA LEU A 143 0.67 -11.96 7.35
C LEU A 143 0.31 -11.51 8.76
N VAL A 144 -0.05 -12.45 9.61
CA VAL A 144 -0.41 -12.20 11.01
C VAL A 144 0.51 -13.00 11.92
N TRP A 145 1.01 -12.34 12.97
CA TRP A 145 1.76 -12.96 14.04
C TRP A 145 1.17 -12.52 15.38
N ASP A 146 1.10 -13.43 16.33
CA ASP A 146 0.75 -13.15 17.71
C ASP A 146 1.75 -13.82 18.68
N ASN A 147 1.71 -13.46 19.95
CA ASN A 147 2.64 -13.93 20.97
C ASN A 147 2.53 -15.43 21.32
N SER A 148 1.58 -16.16 20.76
CA SER A 148 1.50 -17.63 20.83
C SER A 148 2.38 -18.30 19.77
N MET A 149 2.81 -17.57 18.75
CA MET A 149 3.62 -18.04 17.64
C MET A 149 5.13 -17.88 17.93
N PRO A 150 5.99 -18.68 17.28
CA PRO A 150 7.44 -18.53 17.41
C PRO A 150 7.91 -17.12 16.96
N VAL A 151 8.78 -16.52 17.75
CA VAL A 151 9.36 -15.18 17.42
C VAL A 151 10.10 -15.17 16.09
N THR A 152 10.63 -16.33 15.66
CA THR A 152 11.30 -16.46 14.36
C THR A 152 10.41 -16.11 13.17
N LEU A 153 9.07 -16.26 13.29
CA LEU A 153 8.13 -15.87 12.24
C LEU A 153 8.08 -14.35 12.04
N LEU A 154 8.49 -13.53 13.02
CA LEU A 154 8.61 -12.10 12.83
C LEU A 154 9.61 -11.73 11.73
N ASN A 155 10.58 -12.61 11.43
CA ASN A 155 11.50 -12.39 10.32
C ASN A 155 10.81 -12.47 8.95
N GLU A 156 9.67 -13.12 8.83
CA GLU A 156 8.91 -13.16 7.57
C GLU A 156 8.36 -11.79 7.19
N PHE A 157 8.15 -10.91 8.19
CA PHE A 157 7.75 -9.52 7.95
C PHE A 157 8.80 -8.70 7.19
N ARG A 158 10.03 -9.21 7.05
CA ARG A 158 11.06 -8.59 6.19
C ARG A 158 10.60 -8.43 4.75
N LEU A 159 9.75 -9.32 4.26
CA LEU A 159 9.21 -9.23 2.89
C LEU A 159 8.27 -8.03 2.70
N TYR A 160 7.73 -7.50 3.80
CA TYR A 160 6.82 -6.36 3.83
C TYR A 160 7.54 -5.06 4.19
N ALA A 161 8.81 -5.14 4.55
CA ALA A 161 9.59 -3.98 4.95
C ALA A 161 10.09 -3.19 3.74
N ARG A 162 10.18 -1.86 3.89
CA ARG A 162 10.80 -0.97 2.89
C ARG A 162 12.24 -1.39 2.60
N VAL A 163 12.96 -1.79 3.64
CA VAL A 163 14.32 -2.32 3.58
C VAL A 163 14.30 -3.73 4.16
N PRO A 164 14.33 -4.79 3.31
CA PRO A 164 14.24 -6.18 3.78
C PRO A 164 15.42 -6.63 4.66
N TYR A 165 16.52 -5.88 4.61
CA TYR A 165 17.72 -6.13 5.39
C TYR A 165 17.85 -5.12 6.53
N ALA A 166 18.81 -5.36 7.43
CA ALA A 166 19.12 -4.38 8.47
C ALA A 166 19.52 -3.04 7.85
N LEU A 167 18.99 -1.94 8.41
CA LEU A 167 19.34 -0.59 8.00
C LEU A 167 20.83 -0.34 8.27
N SER A 168 21.54 0.21 7.28
CA SER A 168 22.87 0.76 7.52
C SER A 168 22.77 2.09 8.29
N ASP A 169 23.84 2.50 8.97
CA ASP A 169 23.89 3.79 9.69
C ASP A 169 23.63 4.97 8.74
N GLU A 170 24.08 4.87 7.50
CA GLU A 170 23.85 5.89 6.48
C GLU A 170 22.38 6.00 6.10
N GLN A 171 21.72 4.87 5.82
CA GLN A 171 20.30 4.80 5.51
C GLN A 171 19.45 5.31 6.69
N LEU A 172 19.82 4.93 7.91
CA LEU A 172 19.15 5.41 9.11
C LEU A 172 19.29 6.92 9.28
N SER A 173 20.50 7.45 9.07
CA SER A 173 20.75 8.90 9.12
C SER A 173 19.92 9.67 8.10
N GLU A 174 19.81 9.14 6.88
CA GLU A 174 18.99 9.73 5.83
C GLU A 174 17.50 9.74 6.19
N LEU A 175 16.99 8.62 6.69
CA LEU A 175 15.60 8.52 7.15
C LEU A 175 15.31 9.47 8.31
N LEU A 176 16.19 9.57 9.31
CA LEU A 176 16.02 10.49 10.44
C LEU A 176 15.96 11.95 9.97
N LYS A 177 16.80 12.34 9.02
CA LYS A 177 16.74 13.68 8.41
C LYS A 177 15.41 13.92 7.69
N LEU A 178 14.93 12.93 6.94
CA LEU A 178 13.66 13.03 6.21
C LEU A 178 12.48 13.30 7.15
N TYR A 179 12.47 12.67 8.33
CA TYR A 179 11.39 12.83 9.33
C TYR A 179 11.70 13.86 10.41
N TYR A 180 12.74 14.70 10.22
CA TYR A 180 13.13 15.75 11.18
C TYR A 180 13.31 15.22 12.60
N GLN A 181 14.06 14.13 12.74
CA GLN A 181 14.38 13.51 14.02
C GLN A 181 15.89 13.35 14.20
N ASP A 182 16.35 13.50 15.46
CA ASP A 182 17.75 13.26 15.82
C ASP A 182 17.98 11.80 16.25
N LYS A 183 16.93 11.11 16.64
CA LYS A 183 16.98 9.71 17.10
C LYS A 183 15.66 8.98 16.94
N ILE A 184 15.74 7.65 16.94
CA ILE A 184 14.55 6.76 16.93
C ILE A 184 13.86 6.83 18.31
N GLU A 185 12.53 6.95 18.32
CA GLU A 185 11.71 6.84 19.51
C GLU A 185 11.43 5.36 19.84
N THR A 186 11.62 4.91 21.07
CA THR A 186 11.22 3.56 21.49
C THR A 186 9.74 3.56 21.87
N LEU A 187 8.96 2.74 21.19
CA LEU A 187 7.53 2.58 21.43
C LEU A 187 7.30 1.39 22.40
N LYS A 188 6.40 1.56 23.38
CA LYS A 188 6.10 0.58 24.44
C LYS A 188 4.60 0.39 24.63
#